data_9b254e4fcc425165341633396e7eb970
#
_entry.id   9b254e4fcc425165341633396e7eb970
#
_cell.length_a   1.000
_cell.length_b   1.000
_cell.length_c   1.000
_cell.angle_alpha   90.00
_cell.angle_beta   90.00
_cell.angle_gamma   90.00
#
_symmetry.space_group_name_H-M   'P 1'
#
loop_
_entity.id
_entity.type
_entity.pdbx_description
1 polymer ?
#
loop_
_entity_poly.entity_id
_entity_poly.type
_entity_poly.pdbx_seq_one_letter_code
_entity_poly.pdbx_strand_id
1 'polypeptide(L)'
;MERTFCIIKPDAVARNLQGEILAMIQGAGLRVVAMKQIRMTRQQAEGFYAVHKERPFFASLTEYMSSGPVVCAILEGDKAISRYRE
;
A
#
# COMPACT_ATOMS: atom_id res chain seq x y z
N MET A 1 18.15 -9.41 5.46
CA MET A 1 16.97 -8.59 5.73
C MET A 1 15.91 -8.81 4.66
N GLU A 2 14.66 -8.87 5.08
CA GLU A 2 13.55 -8.99 4.14
C GLU A 2 13.07 -7.62 3.70
N ARG A 3 12.49 -7.57 2.51
CA ARG A 3 11.79 -6.40 1.99
C ARG A 3 10.35 -6.78 1.68
N THR A 4 9.44 -5.86 1.92
CA THR A 4 8.04 -6.04 1.58
C THR A 4 7.46 -4.75 1.01
N PHE A 5 6.39 -4.89 0.26
CA PHE A 5 5.69 -3.77 -0.35
C PHE A 5 4.53 -3.35 0.54
N CYS A 6 4.38 -2.04 0.72
CA CYS A 6 3.29 -1.45 1.49
C CYS A 6 2.55 -0.45 0.61
N ILE A 7 1.23 -0.44 0.70
CA ILE A 7 0.43 0.57 0.03
C ILE A 7 -0.55 1.18 1.04
N ILE A 8 -0.53 2.52 1.14
CA ILE A 8 -1.48 3.27 1.96
C ILE A 8 -2.62 3.68 1.05
N LYS A 9 -3.81 3.18 1.36
CA LYS A 9 -4.99 3.26 0.51
C LYS A 9 -5.54 4.70 0.41
N PRO A 10 -6.34 4.99 -0.62
CA PRO A 10 -6.81 6.36 -0.87
C PRO A 10 -7.58 7.00 0.29
N ASP A 11 -8.37 6.24 1.02
CA ASP A 11 -9.14 6.78 2.15
C ASP A 11 -8.22 7.27 3.27
N ALA A 12 -7.16 6.52 3.57
CA ALA A 12 -6.19 6.92 4.59
C ALA A 12 -5.41 8.15 4.14
N VAL A 13 -5.03 8.22 2.87
CA VAL A 13 -4.33 9.39 2.33
C VAL A 13 -5.24 10.62 2.35
N ALA A 14 -6.50 10.47 1.97
CA ALA A 14 -7.48 11.55 1.99
C ALA A 14 -7.73 12.09 3.40
N ARG A 15 -7.61 11.22 4.42
CA ARG A 15 -7.73 11.59 5.83
C ARG A 15 -6.42 12.06 6.45
N ASN A 16 -5.37 12.13 5.63
CA ASN A 16 -4.05 12.58 6.04
C ASN A 16 -3.40 11.72 7.13
N LEU A 17 -3.63 10.41 7.04
CA LEU A 17 -3.15 9.43 8.03
C LEU A 17 -1.82 8.78 7.65
N GLN A 18 -1.28 9.06 6.46
CA GLN A 18 -0.07 8.39 5.98
C GLN A 18 1.13 8.59 6.92
N GLY A 19 1.27 9.77 7.51
CA GLY A 19 2.34 10.05 8.46
C GLY A 19 2.25 9.20 9.72
N GLU A 20 1.05 9.05 10.26
CA GLU A 20 0.82 8.21 11.44
C GLU A 20 1.08 6.74 11.15
N ILE A 21 0.64 6.26 9.98
CA ILE A 21 0.84 4.87 9.56
C ILE A 21 2.35 4.60 9.40
N LEU A 22 3.07 5.50 8.76
CA LEU A 22 4.51 5.35 8.58
C LEU A 22 5.25 5.39 9.92
N ALA A 23 4.82 6.24 10.85
CA ALA A 23 5.41 6.28 12.19
C ALA A 23 5.22 4.96 12.93
N MET A 24 4.04 4.35 12.82
CA MET A 24 3.77 3.03 13.41
C MET A 24 4.66 1.95 12.80
N ILE A 25 4.84 1.97 11.49
CA ILE A 25 5.70 1.03 10.78
C ILE A 25 7.15 1.15 11.25
N GLN A 26 7.66 2.37 11.33
CA GLN A 26 9.01 2.62 11.81
C GLN A 26 9.17 2.23 13.28
N GLY A 27 8.15 2.50 14.09
CA GLY A 27 8.14 2.10 15.49
C GLY A 27 8.17 0.59 15.69
N ALA A 28 7.71 -0.18 14.72
CA ALA A 28 7.78 -1.64 14.74
C ALA A 28 9.14 -2.19 14.28
N GLY A 29 10.11 -1.32 14.00
CA GLY A 29 11.46 -1.73 13.61
C GLY A 29 11.65 -1.92 12.12
N LEU A 30 10.69 -1.48 11.30
CA LEU A 30 10.80 -1.54 9.84
C LEU A 30 11.33 -0.21 9.30
N ARG A 31 12.17 -0.28 8.28
CA ARG A 31 12.74 0.90 7.64
C ARG A 31 12.08 1.12 6.30
N VAL A 32 11.71 2.37 6.01
CA VAL A 32 11.21 2.76 4.69
C VAL A 32 12.41 2.99 3.78
N VAL A 33 12.56 2.12 2.78
CA VAL A 33 13.68 2.16 1.83
C VAL A 33 13.37 3.10 0.67
N ALA A 34 12.13 3.06 0.21
CA ALA A 34 11.65 3.91 -0.88
C ALA A 34 10.18 4.19 -0.68
N MET A 35 9.73 5.36 -1.10
CA MET A 35 8.34 5.76 -0.93
C MET A 35 7.95 6.71 -2.07
N LYS A 36 6.72 6.56 -2.57
CA LYS A 36 6.20 7.41 -3.63
C LYS A 36 4.70 7.57 -3.47
N GLN A 37 4.23 8.81 -3.55
CA GLN A 37 2.80 9.07 -3.61
C GLN A 37 2.40 9.17 -5.08
N ILE A 38 1.43 8.36 -5.48
CA ILE A 38 0.96 8.33 -6.87
C ILE A 38 -0.56 8.27 -6.89
N ARG A 39 -1.12 8.60 -8.05
CA ARG A 39 -2.54 8.37 -8.31
C ARG A 39 -2.63 7.30 -9.40
N MET A 40 -3.17 6.14 -9.05
CA MET A 40 -3.32 5.06 -9.99
C MET A 40 -4.43 5.37 -11.00
N THR A 41 -4.19 5.09 -12.29
CA THR A 41 -5.28 5.00 -13.24
C THR A 41 -6.03 3.69 -12.98
N ARG A 42 -7.27 3.60 -13.47
CA ARG A 42 -8.02 2.35 -13.35
C ARG A 42 -7.26 1.18 -13.98
N GLN A 43 -6.62 1.43 -15.13
CA GLN A 43 -5.83 0.42 -15.82
C GLN A 43 -4.65 -0.06 -14.96
N GLN A 44 -3.97 0.84 -14.29
CA GLN A 44 -2.87 0.49 -13.37
C GLN A 44 -3.36 -0.34 -12.20
N ALA A 45 -4.50 0.04 -11.62
CA ALA A 45 -5.10 -0.70 -10.52
C ALA A 45 -5.53 -2.10 -10.96
N GLU A 46 -6.10 -2.23 -12.14
CA GLU A 46 -6.47 -3.53 -12.71
C GLU A 46 -5.25 -4.42 -12.90
N GLY A 47 -4.15 -3.87 -13.39
CA GLY A 47 -2.89 -4.61 -13.51
C GLY A 47 -2.31 -5.04 -12.17
N PHE A 48 -2.36 -4.15 -11.19
CA PHE A 48 -1.85 -4.44 -9.85
C PHE A 48 -2.61 -5.58 -9.17
N TYR A 49 -3.93 -5.64 -9.38
CA TYR A 49 -4.80 -6.64 -8.77
C TYR A 49 -5.21 -7.74 -9.76
N ALA A 50 -4.45 -7.95 -10.82
CA ALA A 50 -4.80 -8.93 -11.87
C ALA A 50 -5.03 -10.33 -11.34
N VAL A 51 -4.36 -10.74 -10.27
CA VAL A 51 -4.54 -12.05 -9.63
C VAL A 51 -5.95 -12.24 -9.07
N HIS A 52 -6.69 -11.14 -8.87
CA HIS A 52 -8.06 -11.15 -8.33
C HIS A 52 -9.11 -10.85 -9.40
N LYS A 53 -8.73 -10.83 -10.67
CA LYS A 53 -9.60 -10.36 -11.76
C LYS A 53 -10.92 -11.12 -11.86
N GLU A 54 -10.98 -12.38 -11.45
CA GLU A 54 -12.22 -13.17 -11.45
C GLU A 54 -13.03 -13.08 -10.16
N ARG A 55 -12.51 -12.36 -9.16
CA ARG A 55 -13.21 -12.19 -7.89
C ARG A 55 -14.34 -11.18 -8.03
N PRO A 56 -15.49 -11.40 -7.31
CA PRO A 56 -16.61 -10.46 -7.39
C PRO A 56 -16.28 -9.03 -6.98
N PHE A 57 -15.28 -8.85 -6.11
CA PHE A 57 -14.88 -7.53 -5.62
C PHE A 57 -13.89 -6.80 -6.52
N PHE A 58 -13.46 -7.40 -7.65
CA PHE A 58 -12.39 -6.84 -8.47
C PHE A 58 -12.72 -5.43 -8.97
N ALA A 59 -13.92 -5.23 -9.52
CA ALA A 59 -14.34 -3.94 -10.05
C ALA A 59 -14.40 -2.87 -8.97
N SER A 60 -14.95 -3.20 -7.79
CA SER A 60 -15.03 -2.28 -6.65
C SER A 60 -13.64 -1.92 -6.14
N LEU A 61 -12.74 -2.90 -6.07
CA LEU A 61 -11.38 -2.70 -5.59
C LEU A 61 -10.59 -1.78 -6.52
N THR A 62 -10.66 -2.02 -7.83
CA THR A 62 -9.92 -1.21 -8.81
C THR A 62 -10.47 0.21 -8.87
N GLU A 63 -11.77 0.37 -8.76
CA GLU A 63 -12.39 1.70 -8.69
C GLU A 63 -11.92 2.44 -7.44
N TYR A 64 -11.96 1.78 -6.29
CA TYR A 64 -11.53 2.34 -5.02
C TYR A 64 -10.05 2.76 -5.06
N MET A 65 -9.16 1.89 -5.54
CA MET A 65 -7.72 2.18 -5.56
C MET A 65 -7.34 3.26 -6.56
N SER A 66 -8.19 3.54 -7.54
CA SER A 66 -7.97 4.62 -8.51
C SER A 66 -8.73 5.90 -8.15
N SER A 67 -9.46 5.93 -7.04
CA SER A 67 -10.31 7.06 -6.66
C SER A 67 -9.55 8.25 -6.09
N GLY A 68 -8.30 8.06 -5.66
CA GLY A 68 -7.48 9.13 -5.10
C GLY A 68 -6.03 8.71 -4.98
N PRO A 69 -5.16 9.59 -4.45
CA PRO A 69 -3.75 9.28 -4.28
C PRO A 69 -3.52 8.13 -3.31
N VAL A 70 -2.51 7.33 -3.58
CA VAL A 70 -2.04 6.28 -2.69
C VAL A 70 -0.55 6.49 -2.41
N VAL A 71 -0.06 6.01 -1.27
CA VAL A 71 1.36 6.03 -0.96
C VAL A 71 1.89 4.60 -1.04
N CYS A 72 2.87 4.39 -1.92
CA CYS A 72 3.54 3.11 -2.08
C CYS A 72 4.90 3.18 -1.40
N ALA A 73 5.25 2.15 -0.64
CA ALA A 73 6.52 2.12 0.07
C ALA A 73 7.13 0.73 0.03
N ILE A 74 8.46 0.68 0.06
CA ILE A 74 9.19 -0.56 0.25
C ILE A 74 9.77 -0.53 1.66
N LEU A 75 9.44 -1.55 2.45
CA LEU A 75 9.85 -1.69 3.84
C LEU A 75 10.93 -2.76 3.94
N GLU A 76 11.91 -2.53 4.81
CA GLU A 76 13.01 -3.46 5.04
C GLU A 76 13.20 -3.67 6.54
N GLY A 77 13.51 -4.90 6.91
CA GLY A 77 13.80 -5.24 8.29
C GLY A 77 13.83 -6.75 8.49
N ASP A 78 14.23 -7.19 9.67
CA ASP A 78 14.20 -8.60 10.00
C ASP A 78 12.75 -9.04 10.11
N LYS A 79 12.39 -10.10 9.37
CA LYS A 79 11.01 -10.61 9.32
C LYS A 79 10.00 -9.55 8.88
N ALA A 80 10.39 -8.73 7.90
CA ALA A 80 9.58 -7.58 7.46
C ALA A 80 8.15 -7.97 7.08
N ILE A 81 7.97 -9.09 6.38
CA ILE A 81 6.64 -9.54 5.96
C ILE A 81 5.75 -9.83 7.16
N SER A 82 6.27 -10.56 8.15
CA SER A 82 5.52 -10.89 9.36
C SER A 82 5.23 -9.65 10.20
N ARG A 83 6.23 -8.77 10.37
CA ARG A 83 6.07 -7.55 11.16
C ARG A 83 5.06 -6.59 10.55
N TYR A 84 5.05 -6.47 9.23
CA TYR A 84 4.10 -5.61 8.56
C TYR A 84 2.65 -6.06 8.76
N ARG A 85 2.43 -7.38 8.86
CA ARG A 85 1.08 -7.94 9.08
C ARG A 85 0.59 -7.79 10.51
N GLU A 86 1.49 -7.61 11.45
CA GLU A 86 1.13 -7.36 12.83
C GLU A 86 0.70 -5.90 13.02
#